data_d216bfcce74ec91a2798c3cef3acbe21
#
_entry.id   d216bfcce74ec91a2798c3cef3acbe21
#
_cell.length_a   1.000
_cell.length_b   1.000
_cell.length_c   1.000
_cell.angle_alpha   90.00
_cell.angle_beta   90.00
_cell.angle_gamma   90.00
#
_symmetry.space_group_name_H-M   'P 1'
#
loop_
_entity.id
_entity.type
_entity.pdbx_description
1 polymer ?
#
loop_
_entity_poly.entity_id
_entity_poly.type
_entity_poly.pdbx_seq_one_letter_code
_entity_poly.pdbx_strand_id
1 'polypeptide(L)'
;MLYSLVNVNQRFDRLLLDPFNIYHLDLTIKPLLYHNSLVNNQIFDRIRTQILPRIHHKINKFTVEPLSMECILGTIDYSELNSLSLVNFQSETLLPHLTGDTILLRLTDQIAHLTVDITDNISEIPDGNELNMFALILSISKCLIDLTFTRRTEISFSNLPATSCVSSTLTKLKITVNTFDDCLYLLDACLQQLSILIIHIIEISDSSSNIDNTKNLPKLKCLTLTSYWYTYFYNNRIVPLLHRMLNLEELTLFLSIIRNESTYIDGTQLYYDFLINIPRLNKFIFSGLFNKVRWLVMLDMRPFENELFQVISQCFPFLQRLSITNLQSQKNNQHSSTFITFPHLFELDLKRAHIDYVVQFLFDKNTSLPRVTHLTIRYETLAIVTQGFTNDAARLTCAKIRCLVVKESFVRPEKFLSYFSSL
;
A
#
# COMPACT_ATOMS: atom_id res chain seq x y z
N MET A 1 -11.01 -26.66 -0.18
CA MET A 1 -10.49 -27.68 -1.14
C MET A 1 -9.63 -28.75 -0.47
N LEU A 2 -8.61 -28.41 0.35
CA LEU A 2 -7.73 -29.40 1.05
C LEU A 2 -8.51 -30.50 1.80
N TYR A 3 -9.49 -30.09 2.62
CA TYR A 3 -10.26 -31.03 3.47
C TYR A 3 -11.11 -32.04 2.69
N SER A 4 -11.50 -31.75 1.44
CA SER A 4 -12.31 -32.65 0.62
C SER A 4 -11.47 -33.71 -0.12
N LEU A 5 -10.17 -33.53 -0.19
CA LEU A 5 -9.25 -34.39 -0.93
C LEU A 5 -8.41 -35.31 -0.03
N VAL A 6 -8.34 -35.03 1.29
CA VAL A 6 -7.62 -35.88 2.24
C VAL A 6 -8.34 -37.20 2.44
N ASN A 7 -7.61 -38.32 2.44
CA ASN A 7 -8.09 -39.70 2.52
C ASN A 7 -8.97 -40.14 1.32
N VAL A 8 -8.91 -39.46 0.19
CA VAL A 8 -9.54 -39.92 -1.07
C VAL A 8 -8.70 -41.03 -1.70
N ASN A 9 -7.40 -40.82 -1.81
CA ASN A 9 -6.42 -41.85 -2.18
C ASN A 9 -4.98 -41.39 -1.80
N GLN A 10 -4.04 -42.35 -1.76
CA GLN A 10 -2.65 -42.11 -1.39
C GLN A 10 -1.93 -41.07 -2.28
N ARG A 11 -2.33 -40.91 -3.53
CA ARG A 11 -1.72 -39.94 -4.45
C ARG A 11 -2.13 -38.51 -4.11
N PHE A 12 -3.40 -38.30 -3.79
CA PHE A 12 -3.89 -37.00 -3.29
C PHE A 12 -3.30 -36.66 -1.93
N ASP A 13 -3.20 -37.63 -1.04
CA ASP A 13 -2.57 -37.43 0.27
C ASP A 13 -1.09 -37.01 0.12
N ARG A 14 -0.32 -37.65 -0.75
CA ARG A 14 1.07 -37.25 -1.02
C ARG A 14 1.18 -35.84 -1.57
N LEU A 15 0.32 -35.46 -2.51
CA LEU A 15 0.32 -34.11 -3.11
C LEU A 15 -0.11 -33.03 -2.10
N LEU A 16 -1.12 -33.33 -1.29
CA LEU A 16 -1.69 -32.38 -0.33
C LEU A 16 -0.82 -32.23 0.93
N LEU A 17 -0.13 -33.31 1.31
CA LEU A 17 0.73 -33.33 2.50
C LEU A 17 2.22 -33.08 2.14
N ASP A 18 2.51 -32.74 0.89
CA ASP A 18 3.86 -32.35 0.46
C ASP A 18 4.27 -31.05 1.15
N PRO A 19 5.45 -31.02 1.81
CA PRO A 19 5.96 -29.85 2.51
C PRO A 19 6.05 -28.58 1.65
N PHE A 20 6.30 -28.73 0.36
CA PHE A 20 6.38 -27.62 -0.59
C PHE A 20 5.03 -26.98 -0.91
N ASN A 21 3.92 -27.69 -0.66
CA ASN A 21 2.57 -27.23 -0.98
C ASN A 21 1.83 -26.64 0.24
N ILE A 22 2.28 -26.90 1.48
CA ILE A 22 1.60 -26.48 2.72
C ILE A 22 2.54 -25.63 3.58
N TYR A 23 2.86 -24.48 3.09
CA TYR A 23 3.58 -23.46 3.84
C TYR A 23 2.62 -22.48 4.54
N HIS A 24 1.48 -22.20 3.91
CA HIS A 24 0.46 -21.27 4.38
C HIS A 24 -0.91 -21.95 4.44
N LEU A 25 -1.53 -21.95 5.61
CA LEU A 25 -2.89 -22.42 5.80
C LEU A 25 -3.83 -21.24 6.08
N ASP A 26 -4.76 -21.01 5.15
CA ASP A 26 -5.81 -20.01 5.24
C ASP A 26 -7.12 -20.69 5.62
N LEU A 27 -7.64 -20.35 6.81
CA LEU A 27 -8.84 -20.92 7.41
C LEU A 27 -9.98 -19.90 7.48
N THR A 28 -9.94 -18.89 6.63
CA THR A 28 -11.03 -17.92 6.50
C THR A 28 -12.25 -18.55 5.81
N ILE A 29 -13.42 -18.23 6.33
CA ILE A 29 -14.69 -18.68 5.76
C ILE A 29 -15.10 -17.72 4.64
N LYS A 30 -15.08 -18.20 3.39
CA LYS A 30 -15.53 -17.36 2.27
C LYS A 30 -17.05 -17.14 2.31
N PRO A 31 -17.54 -15.91 2.01
CA PRO A 31 -18.96 -15.53 2.13
C PRO A 31 -19.98 -16.39 1.39
N LEU A 32 -19.57 -17.22 0.43
CA LEU A 32 -20.45 -18.08 -0.37
C LEU A 32 -21.04 -19.27 0.41
N LEU A 33 -20.62 -19.49 1.67
CA LEU A 33 -21.02 -20.66 2.49
C LEU A 33 -21.83 -20.27 3.75
N TYR A 34 -22.39 -19.08 3.83
CA TYR A 34 -23.02 -18.51 5.03
C TYR A 34 -24.25 -19.22 5.60
N HIS A 35 -24.71 -20.35 5.06
CA HIS A 35 -25.99 -20.90 5.50
C HIS A 35 -25.93 -22.12 6.42
N ASN A 36 -24.74 -22.63 6.82
CA ASN A 36 -24.71 -23.78 7.73
C ASN A 36 -23.51 -23.72 8.70
N SER A 37 -23.71 -23.20 9.91
CA SER A 37 -22.75 -23.27 11.01
C SER A 37 -22.34 -24.71 11.37
N LEU A 38 -23.24 -25.67 11.23
CA LEU A 38 -22.99 -27.12 11.46
C LEU A 38 -21.97 -27.69 10.47
N VAL A 39 -21.99 -27.26 9.19
CA VAL A 39 -21.02 -27.71 8.18
C VAL A 39 -19.62 -27.16 8.47
N ASN A 40 -19.54 -25.94 8.95
CA ASN A 40 -18.25 -25.32 9.30
C ASN A 40 -17.59 -26.06 10.47
N ASN A 41 -18.32 -26.40 11.51
CA ASN A 41 -17.81 -27.17 12.66
C ASN A 41 -17.27 -28.54 12.24
N GLN A 42 -17.99 -29.27 11.39
CA GLN A 42 -17.54 -30.55 10.87
C GLN A 42 -16.27 -30.46 10.04
N ILE A 43 -16.13 -29.39 9.27
CA ILE A 43 -14.92 -29.09 8.49
C ILE A 43 -13.73 -28.83 9.42
N PHE A 44 -13.89 -27.98 10.43
CA PHE A 44 -12.84 -27.67 11.40
C PHE A 44 -12.45 -28.90 12.22
N ASP A 45 -13.41 -29.72 12.65
CA ASP A 45 -13.14 -30.99 13.35
C ASP A 45 -12.32 -31.94 12.49
N ARG A 46 -12.63 -32.07 11.21
CA ARG A 46 -11.87 -32.90 10.29
C ARG A 46 -10.45 -32.34 10.06
N ILE A 47 -10.31 -31.03 9.89
CA ILE A 47 -8.99 -30.38 9.78
C ILE A 47 -8.18 -30.66 11.03
N ARG A 48 -8.74 -30.44 12.21
CA ARG A 48 -8.09 -30.64 13.50
C ARG A 48 -7.66 -32.09 13.75
N THR A 49 -8.53 -33.05 13.44
CA THR A 49 -8.29 -34.46 13.81
C THR A 49 -7.53 -35.25 12.76
N GLN A 50 -7.65 -34.91 11.48
CA GLN A 50 -7.11 -35.72 10.38
C GLN A 50 -5.98 -35.04 9.60
N ILE A 51 -5.98 -33.70 9.51
CA ILE A 51 -5.03 -32.96 8.67
C ILE A 51 -3.90 -32.40 9.51
N LEU A 52 -4.22 -31.56 10.49
CA LEU A 52 -3.24 -30.83 11.29
C LEU A 52 -2.21 -31.72 12.00
N PRO A 53 -2.56 -32.90 12.59
CA PRO A 53 -1.59 -33.79 13.19
C PRO A 53 -0.49 -34.26 12.24
N ARG A 54 -0.73 -34.21 10.93
CA ARG A 54 0.23 -34.64 9.91
C ARG A 54 1.11 -33.51 9.38
N ILE A 55 0.67 -32.24 9.50
CA ILE A 55 1.31 -31.11 8.83
C ILE A 55 1.74 -29.97 9.78
N HIS A 56 1.30 -29.97 11.05
CA HIS A 56 1.49 -28.87 11.98
C HIS A 56 2.94 -28.38 12.07
N HIS A 57 3.90 -29.32 12.03
CA HIS A 57 5.34 -29.06 12.07
C HIS A 57 5.94 -28.44 10.79
N LYS A 58 5.11 -28.20 9.76
CA LYS A 58 5.50 -27.61 8.47
C LYS A 58 4.81 -26.27 8.20
N ILE A 59 3.81 -25.94 9.01
CA ILE A 59 3.05 -24.72 8.84
C ILE A 59 3.86 -23.54 9.38
N ASN A 60 4.24 -22.65 8.49
CA ASN A 60 4.95 -21.43 8.82
C ASN A 60 4.03 -20.22 8.91
N LYS A 61 2.91 -20.24 8.20
CA LYS A 61 1.95 -19.14 8.16
C LYS A 61 0.53 -19.62 8.35
N PHE A 62 -0.20 -19.00 9.29
CA PHE A 62 -1.63 -19.16 9.49
C PHE A 62 -2.40 -17.88 9.20
N THR A 63 -3.60 -18.05 8.60
CA THR A 63 -4.64 -17.02 8.59
C THR A 63 -5.89 -17.63 9.25
N VAL A 64 -6.36 -17.00 10.32
CA VAL A 64 -7.48 -17.49 11.14
C VAL A 64 -8.50 -16.38 11.42
N GLU A 65 -9.76 -16.81 11.59
CA GLU A 65 -10.88 -16.03 12.10
C GLU A 65 -11.24 -16.48 13.53
N PRO A 66 -12.06 -15.75 14.29
CA PRO A 66 -12.41 -16.10 15.67
C PRO A 66 -12.82 -17.57 15.84
N LEU A 67 -13.74 -18.07 15.02
CA LEU A 67 -14.22 -19.45 15.10
C LEU A 67 -13.14 -20.50 14.79
N SER A 68 -12.29 -20.24 13.82
CA SER A 68 -11.22 -21.16 13.45
C SER A 68 -10.06 -21.13 14.45
N MET A 69 -9.80 -19.98 15.08
CA MET A 69 -8.73 -19.83 16.06
C MET A 69 -8.91 -20.73 17.27
N GLU A 70 -10.10 -20.70 17.90
CA GLU A 70 -10.39 -21.52 19.08
C GLU A 70 -10.28 -23.02 18.79
N CYS A 71 -10.81 -23.44 17.63
CA CYS A 71 -10.80 -24.84 17.26
C CYS A 71 -9.42 -25.39 16.93
N ILE A 72 -8.50 -24.55 16.45
CA ILE A 72 -7.28 -24.99 15.76
C ILE A 72 -6.01 -24.68 16.53
N LEU A 73 -5.82 -23.43 16.98
CA LEU A 73 -4.58 -23.05 17.65
C LEU A 73 -4.42 -23.69 19.04
N GLY A 74 -5.52 -23.99 19.72
CA GLY A 74 -5.52 -24.53 21.09
C GLY A 74 -5.14 -26.01 21.22
N THR A 75 -5.01 -26.76 20.15
CA THR A 75 -4.98 -28.23 20.20
C THR A 75 -3.63 -28.86 19.86
N ILE A 76 -2.75 -28.13 19.17
CA ILE A 76 -1.50 -28.66 18.61
C ILE A 76 -0.41 -27.59 18.74
N ASP A 77 0.83 -28.04 18.97
CA ASP A 77 2.01 -27.18 18.95
C ASP A 77 2.52 -26.96 17.52
N TYR A 78 2.78 -25.70 17.15
CA TYR A 78 3.21 -25.28 15.81
C TYR A 78 4.63 -24.74 15.87
N SER A 79 5.62 -25.61 15.92
CA SER A 79 7.03 -25.27 16.13
C SER A 79 7.63 -24.35 15.06
N GLU A 80 7.12 -24.41 13.82
CA GLU A 80 7.64 -23.64 12.69
C GLU A 80 6.80 -22.38 12.37
N LEU A 81 5.75 -22.10 13.15
CA LEU A 81 4.85 -20.99 12.90
C LEU A 81 5.55 -19.65 13.19
N ASN A 82 5.78 -18.89 12.14
CA ASN A 82 6.47 -17.60 12.17
C ASN A 82 5.54 -16.42 11.82
N SER A 83 4.47 -16.68 11.07
CA SER A 83 3.55 -15.66 10.58
C SER A 83 2.10 -16.00 10.95
N LEU A 84 1.43 -15.08 11.64
CA LEU A 84 0.03 -15.23 12.03
C LEU A 84 -0.80 -14.05 11.53
N SER A 85 -1.92 -14.34 10.90
CA SER A 85 -2.90 -13.34 10.48
C SER A 85 -4.23 -13.61 11.17
N LEU A 86 -4.63 -12.71 12.05
CA LEU A 86 -5.91 -12.68 12.77
C LEU A 86 -6.83 -11.75 12.00
N VAL A 87 -7.84 -12.28 11.33
CA VAL A 87 -8.73 -11.51 10.45
C VAL A 87 -10.17 -11.57 10.91
N ASN A 88 -10.94 -10.52 10.65
CA ASN A 88 -12.35 -10.41 11.04
C ASN A 88 -12.60 -10.54 12.56
N PHE A 89 -11.67 -10.11 13.39
CA PHE A 89 -11.86 -10.11 14.84
C PHE A 89 -12.60 -8.84 15.30
N GLN A 90 -13.41 -9.00 16.34
CA GLN A 90 -13.90 -7.88 17.16
C GLN A 90 -12.93 -7.67 18.33
N SER A 91 -12.79 -6.42 18.78
CA SER A 91 -11.89 -6.07 19.89
C SER A 91 -12.22 -6.87 21.16
N GLU A 92 -13.50 -6.99 21.48
CA GLU A 92 -13.99 -7.76 22.66
C GLU A 92 -13.63 -9.24 22.60
N THR A 93 -13.61 -9.83 21.40
CA THR A 93 -13.29 -11.26 21.24
C THR A 93 -11.79 -11.51 21.22
N LEU A 94 -10.98 -10.56 20.75
CA LEU A 94 -9.53 -10.75 20.68
C LEU A 94 -8.81 -10.41 22.00
N LEU A 95 -9.28 -9.39 22.74
CA LEU A 95 -8.63 -8.94 23.97
C LEU A 95 -8.45 -10.04 25.04
N PRO A 96 -9.43 -10.90 25.35
CA PRO A 96 -9.26 -12.01 26.28
C PRO A 96 -8.14 -12.99 25.86
N HIS A 97 -7.92 -13.17 24.56
CA HIS A 97 -6.86 -14.04 24.04
C HIS A 97 -5.45 -13.43 24.18
N LEU A 98 -5.36 -12.10 24.36
CA LEU A 98 -4.12 -11.37 24.58
C LEU A 98 -3.79 -11.18 26.07
N THR A 99 -4.75 -11.33 26.99
CA THR A 99 -4.59 -11.05 28.42
C THR A 99 -4.61 -12.29 29.31
N GLY A 100 -5.18 -13.40 28.83
CA GLY A 100 -5.27 -14.66 29.57
C GLY A 100 -4.06 -15.57 29.36
N ASP A 101 -4.00 -16.71 30.10
CA ASP A 101 -3.03 -17.79 29.80
C ASP A 101 -3.52 -18.58 28.57
N THR A 102 -3.34 -17.99 27.41
CA THR A 102 -3.87 -18.49 26.13
C THR A 102 -2.74 -19.00 25.24
N ILE A 103 -3.11 -19.79 24.25
CA ILE A 103 -2.19 -20.28 23.21
C ILE A 103 -1.56 -19.12 22.43
N LEU A 104 -2.31 -18.03 22.24
CA LEU A 104 -1.81 -16.87 21.52
C LEU A 104 -0.59 -16.24 22.21
N LEU A 105 -0.62 -16.15 23.54
CA LEU A 105 0.53 -15.67 24.33
C LEU A 105 1.76 -16.57 24.18
N ARG A 106 1.57 -17.89 24.12
CA ARG A 106 2.68 -18.82 23.88
C ARG A 106 3.29 -18.65 22.48
N LEU A 107 2.45 -18.38 21.48
CA LEU A 107 2.91 -18.13 20.11
C LEU A 107 3.62 -16.79 19.91
N THR A 108 3.39 -15.79 20.78
CA THR A 108 4.06 -14.48 20.67
C THR A 108 5.58 -14.52 20.82
N ASP A 109 6.12 -15.55 21.46
CA ASP A 109 7.57 -15.73 21.60
C ASP A 109 8.26 -16.23 20.32
N GLN A 110 7.49 -16.70 19.32
CA GLN A 110 8.03 -17.19 18.04
C GLN A 110 7.52 -16.44 16.82
N ILE A 111 6.37 -15.73 16.90
CA ILE A 111 5.80 -15.01 15.78
C ILE A 111 6.62 -13.77 15.45
N ALA A 112 7.19 -13.73 14.24
CA ALA A 112 7.90 -12.56 13.72
C ALA A 112 7.02 -11.66 12.84
N HIS A 113 5.97 -12.21 12.23
CA HIS A 113 5.05 -11.46 11.36
C HIS A 113 3.62 -11.61 11.86
N LEU A 114 3.03 -10.52 12.33
CA LEU A 114 1.66 -10.49 12.85
C LEU A 114 0.79 -9.54 12.03
N THR A 115 -0.34 -10.03 11.55
CA THR A 115 -1.40 -9.21 10.97
C THR A 115 -2.62 -9.30 11.87
N VAL A 116 -3.16 -8.17 12.29
CA VAL A 116 -4.39 -8.07 13.07
C VAL A 116 -5.36 -7.17 12.32
N ASP A 117 -6.51 -7.71 11.96
CA ASP A 117 -7.59 -6.99 11.29
C ASP A 117 -8.83 -6.99 12.18
N ILE A 118 -9.20 -5.81 12.66
CA ILE A 118 -10.31 -5.58 13.59
C ILE A 118 -11.51 -5.02 12.82
N THR A 119 -12.67 -5.65 13.01
CA THR A 119 -13.91 -5.34 12.27
C THR A 119 -15.05 -4.85 13.16
N ASP A 120 -14.74 -4.05 14.19
CA ASP A 120 -15.77 -3.52 15.08
C ASP A 120 -16.80 -2.65 14.36
N ASN A 121 -18.03 -2.64 14.87
CA ASN A 121 -19.10 -1.83 14.32
C ASN A 121 -18.90 -0.34 14.67
N ILE A 122 -19.15 0.54 13.70
CA ILE A 122 -18.96 2.00 13.80
C ILE A 122 -19.87 2.66 14.88
N SER A 123 -20.88 1.93 15.39
CA SER A 123 -21.88 2.46 16.32
C SER A 123 -21.47 2.44 17.80
N GLU A 124 -20.36 1.82 18.14
CA GLU A 124 -19.90 1.74 19.52
C GLU A 124 -18.77 2.76 19.75
N ILE A 125 -18.94 3.61 20.75
CA ILE A 125 -17.92 4.58 21.18
C ILE A 125 -16.67 3.78 21.56
N PRO A 126 -15.46 4.16 21.10
CA PRO A 126 -14.25 3.44 21.43
C PRO A 126 -14.05 3.41 22.94
N ASP A 127 -14.37 2.31 23.57
CA ASP A 127 -13.86 2.03 24.93
C ASP A 127 -12.35 1.88 24.78
N GLY A 128 -11.53 2.56 25.54
CA GLY A 128 -10.06 2.56 25.44
C GLY A 128 -9.34 1.20 25.40
N ASN A 129 -10.10 0.11 25.21
CA ASN A 129 -9.64 -1.29 25.11
C ASN A 129 -8.73 -1.57 23.92
N GLU A 130 -8.88 -0.83 22.84
CA GLU A 130 -8.16 -1.09 21.58
C GLU A 130 -6.74 -0.54 21.57
N LEU A 131 -6.61 0.61 22.21
CA LEU A 131 -5.32 1.22 22.46
C LEU A 131 -4.49 0.32 23.37
N ASN A 132 -5.14 -0.28 24.36
CA ASN A 132 -4.57 -1.30 25.22
C ASN A 132 -4.16 -2.53 24.39
N MET A 133 -4.91 -2.91 23.35
CA MET A 133 -4.60 -4.06 22.51
C MET A 133 -3.33 -3.85 21.68
N PHE A 134 -3.15 -2.70 21.00
CA PHE A 134 -1.92 -2.41 20.26
C PHE A 134 -0.70 -2.38 21.19
N ALA A 135 -0.81 -1.67 22.31
CA ALA A 135 0.25 -1.61 23.32
C ALA A 135 0.53 -2.99 23.91
N LEU A 136 -0.50 -3.79 24.16
CA LEU A 136 -0.38 -5.15 24.69
C LEU A 136 0.34 -6.06 23.68
N ILE A 137 -0.03 -6.05 22.41
CA ILE A 137 0.64 -6.82 21.35
C ILE A 137 2.15 -6.50 21.35
N LEU A 138 2.52 -5.22 21.38
CA LEU A 138 3.93 -4.83 21.40
C LEU A 138 4.64 -5.28 22.67
N SER A 139 3.97 -5.25 23.82
CA SER A 139 4.57 -5.62 25.11
C SER A 139 4.80 -7.13 25.27
N ILE A 140 3.90 -7.97 24.73
CA ILE A 140 3.98 -9.43 24.84
C ILE A 140 4.86 -10.05 23.75
N SER A 141 5.05 -9.37 22.62
CA SER A 141 5.72 -9.93 21.45
C SER A 141 7.23 -9.67 21.49
N LYS A 142 8.02 -10.67 21.83
CA LYS A 142 9.48 -10.56 21.96
C LYS A 142 10.24 -10.63 20.65
N CYS A 143 9.67 -11.31 19.62
CA CYS A 143 10.32 -11.58 18.34
C CYS A 143 9.69 -10.85 17.17
N LEU A 144 8.71 -9.96 17.41
CA LEU A 144 7.92 -9.30 16.37
C LEU A 144 8.76 -8.34 15.53
N ILE A 145 8.85 -8.61 14.24
CA ILE A 145 9.62 -7.84 13.25
C ILE A 145 8.68 -7.01 12.35
N ASP A 146 7.54 -7.58 11.96
CA ASP A 146 6.55 -6.98 11.05
C ASP A 146 5.15 -7.03 11.68
N LEU A 147 4.56 -5.86 11.91
CA LEU A 147 3.20 -5.73 12.41
C LEU A 147 2.33 -4.98 11.38
N THR A 148 1.27 -5.63 10.95
CA THR A 148 0.17 -4.98 10.25
C THR A 148 -1.03 -4.94 11.19
N PHE A 149 -1.44 -3.73 11.58
CA PHE A 149 -2.58 -3.51 12.44
C PHE A 149 -3.60 -2.65 11.68
N THR A 150 -4.66 -3.30 11.22
CA THR A 150 -5.73 -2.66 10.45
C THR A 150 -7.03 -2.69 11.22
N ARG A 151 -7.79 -1.60 11.11
CA ARG A 151 -9.09 -1.45 11.76
C ARG A 151 -9.98 -0.57 10.90
N ARG A 152 -11.30 -0.75 11.01
CA ARG A 152 -12.29 0.11 10.36
C ARG A 152 -12.48 1.44 11.06
N THR A 153 -12.19 1.51 12.36
CA THR A 153 -12.24 2.72 13.17
C THR A 153 -10.82 3.19 13.51
N GLU A 154 -10.70 4.42 13.96
CA GLU A 154 -9.44 5.15 14.10
C GLU A 154 -8.78 4.85 15.46
N ILE A 155 -7.46 4.75 15.49
CA ILE A 155 -6.69 4.61 16.74
C ILE A 155 -6.16 5.98 17.13
N SER A 156 -6.42 6.42 18.37
CA SER A 156 -5.82 7.61 18.94
C SER A 156 -4.98 7.29 20.17
N PHE A 157 -3.76 7.79 20.20
CA PHE A 157 -2.79 7.57 21.29
C PHE A 157 -2.79 8.67 22.35
N SER A 158 -3.71 9.64 22.26
CA SER A 158 -3.74 10.84 23.11
C SER A 158 -3.77 10.57 24.62
N ASN A 159 -4.26 9.39 25.02
CA ASN A 159 -4.44 9.02 26.43
C ASN A 159 -3.42 7.98 26.94
N LEU A 160 -2.43 7.58 26.14
CA LEU A 160 -1.43 6.59 26.56
C LEU A 160 -0.16 7.23 27.13
N PRO A 161 0.39 6.65 28.21
CA PRO A 161 1.75 6.99 28.65
C PRO A 161 2.77 6.64 27.55
N ALA A 162 3.78 7.48 27.35
CA ALA A 162 4.82 7.29 26.32
C ALA A 162 5.61 5.97 26.43
N THR A 163 5.55 5.31 27.56
CA THR A 163 6.22 4.03 27.83
C THR A 163 5.40 2.79 27.46
N SER A 164 4.14 2.97 27.07
CA SER A 164 3.20 1.85 26.91
C SER A 164 3.40 1.07 25.58
N CYS A 165 4.03 1.66 24.58
CA CYS A 165 4.13 1.08 23.23
C CYS A 165 5.57 0.85 22.77
N VAL A 166 6.46 0.34 23.63
CA VAL A 166 7.87 0.16 23.27
C VAL A 166 8.13 -1.22 22.66
N SER A 167 8.74 -1.25 21.48
CA SER A 167 9.26 -2.48 20.89
C SER A 167 10.72 -2.31 20.49
N SER A 168 11.57 -3.25 20.88
CA SER A 168 12.99 -3.31 20.53
C SER A 168 13.27 -4.09 19.25
N THR A 169 12.29 -4.81 18.71
CA THR A 169 12.45 -5.75 17.59
C THR A 169 11.69 -5.33 16.33
N LEU A 170 10.64 -4.50 16.47
CA LEU A 170 9.78 -4.11 15.37
C LEU A 170 10.52 -3.23 14.37
N THR A 171 10.67 -3.72 13.15
CA THR A 171 11.33 -3.01 12.04
C THR A 171 10.36 -2.54 10.97
N LYS A 172 9.17 -3.15 10.88
CA LYS A 172 8.13 -2.78 9.93
C LYS A 172 6.78 -2.66 10.60
N LEU A 173 6.11 -1.53 10.38
CA LEU A 173 4.77 -1.25 10.87
C LEU A 173 3.87 -0.78 9.75
N LYS A 174 2.67 -1.37 9.66
CA LYS A 174 1.55 -0.85 8.88
C LYS A 174 0.38 -0.59 9.82
N ILE A 175 -0.10 0.68 9.88
CA ILE A 175 -1.14 1.10 10.83
C ILE A 175 -1.98 2.25 10.26
N THR A 176 -3.25 2.35 10.73
CA THR A 176 -4.11 3.53 10.54
C THR A 176 -4.26 4.25 11.88
N VAL A 177 -4.03 5.55 11.89
CA VAL A 177 -4.15 6.40 13.09
C VAL A 177 -5.11 7.56 12.82
N ASN A 178 -5.69 8.11 13.88
CA ASN A 178 -6.66 9.19 13.75
C ASN A 178 -5.98 10.51 13.38
N THR A 179 -4.99 10.93 14.15
CA THR A 179 -4.38 12.25 14.02
C THR A 179 -2.90 12.17 13.64
N PHE A 180 -2.36 13.31 13.18
CA PHE A 180 -0.92 13.45 12.94
C PHE A 180 -0.12 13.35 14.27
N ASP A 181 -0.68 13.79 15.38
CA ASP A 181 -0.05 13.68 16.69
C ASP A 181 0.11 12.21 17.13
N ASP A 182 -0.84 11.34 16.78
CA ASP A 182 -0.70 9.89 16.98
C ASP A 182 0.47 9.31 16.19
N CYS A 183 0.70 9.79 14.97
CA CYS A 183 1.87 9.41 14.18
C CYS A 183 3.18 9.83 14.87
N LEU A 184 3.25 11.07 15.36
CA LEU A 184 4.43 11.57 16.08
C LEU A 184 4.66 10.79 17.38
N TYR A 185 3.60 10.48 18.11
CA TYR A 185 3.69 9.65 19.32
C TYR A 185 4.32 8.29 19.04
N LEU A 186 3.88 7.59 17.99
CA LEU A 186 4.45 6.31 17.60
C LEU A 186 5.94 6.41 17.25
N LEU A 187 6.33 7.45 16.53
CA LEU A 187 7.71 7.65 16.09
C LEU A 187 8.64 8.05 17.24
N ASP A 188 8.16 8.82 18.20
CA ASP A 188 9.00 9.39 19.26
C ASP A 188 9.13 8.50 20.48
N ALA A 189 8.04 7.82 20.84
CA ALA A 189 7.96 7.06 22.08
C ALA A 189 8.27 5.57 21.93
N CYS A 190 7.96 4.99 20.74
CA CYS A 190 7.71 3.55 20.72
C CYS A 190 8.64 2.76 19.79
N LEU A 191 9.16 3.33 18.70
CA LEU A 191 9.62 2.53 17.57
C LEU A 191 10.99 2.94 17.03
N GLN A 192 12.00 2.96 17.89
CA GLN A 192 13.36 3.38 17.52
C GLN A 192 14.08 2.45 16.52
N GLN A 193 13.58 1.21 16.35
CA GLN A 193 14.17 0.23 15.42
C GLN A 193 13.48 0.23 14.06
N LEU A 194 12.43 1.04 13.90
CA LEU A 194 11.60 1.04 12.70
C LEU A 194 12.39 1.45 11.46
N SER A 195 12.36 0.60 10.44
CA SER A 195 12.97 0.87 9.13
C SER A 195 11.91 1.09 8.04
N ILE A 196 10.72 0.52 8.19
CA ILE A 196 9.62 0.64 7.24
C ILE A 196 8.35 1.06 7.99
N LEU A 197 7.80 2.22 7.63
CA LEU A 197 6.52 2.70 8.14
C LEU A 197 5.53 2.90 7.01
N ILE A 198 4.39 2.21 7.09
CA ILE A 198 3.23 2.41 6.22
C ILE A 198 2.10 2.92 7.11
N ILE A 199 1.82 4.22 7.05
CA ILE A 199 0.85 4.84 7.92
C ILE A 199 -0.24 5.55 7.12
N HIS A 200 -1.47 5.30 7.52
CA HIS A 200 -2.63 6.06 7.08
C HIS A 200 -3.08 6.98 8.21
N ILE A 201 -3.09 8.28 7.98
CA ILE A 201 -3.54 9.30 8.94
C ILE A 201 -4.88 9.83 8.44
N ILE A 202 -5.90 9.71 9.26
CA ILE A 202 -7.24 10.19 8.88
C ILE A 202 -7.22 11.70 8.76
N GLU A 203 -6.78 12.41 9.79
CA GLU A 203 -6.78 13.85 9.83
C GLU A 203 -5.39 14.44 10.17
N ILE A 204 -4.93 15.36 9.31
CA ILE A 204 -3.74 16.16 9.54
C ILE A 204 -4.19 17.59 9.84
N SER A 205 -4.44 17.86 11.11
CA SER A 205 -4.90 19.15 11.63
C SER A 205 -3.82 19.87 12.44
N ASP A 206 -4.13 21.01 12.99
CA ASP A 206 -3.24 21.71 13.90
C ASP A 206 -3.09 20.93 15.23
N SER A 207 -1.93 21.03 15.85
CA SER A 207 -1.65 20.30 17.08
C SER A 207 -2.13 21.05 18.29
N SER A 208 -2.85 20.34 19.14
CA SER A 208 -3.08 20.76 20.52
C SER A 208 -2.01 20.25 21.49
N SER A 209 -1.10 19.39 21.03
CA SER A 209 -0.09 18.71 21.85
C SER A 209 1.31 19.32 21.68
N ASN A 210 2.09 19.36 22.78
CA ASN A 210 3.49 19.76 22.79
C ASN A 210 4.43 18.60 22.34
N ILE A 211 4.02 17.77 21.37
CA ILE A 211 4.86 16.68 20.88
C ILE A 211 6.00 17.29 20.07
N ASP A 212 7.22 17.00 20.52
CA ASP A 212 8.45 17.46 19.89
C ASP A 212 8.67 16.77 18.54
N ASN A 213 8.50 17.52 17.44
CA ASN A 213 8.73 17.00 16.08
C ASN A 213 10.19 17.23 15.62
N THR A 214 11.17 17.14 16.51
CA THR A 214 12.59 17.44 16.18
C THR A 214 13.51 16.23 16.26
N LYS A 215 13.12 15.13 16.90
CA LYS A 215 13.96 13.94 17.07
C LYS A 215 14.23 13.25 15.72
N ASN A 216 15.48 13.01 15.39
CA ASN A 216 15.86 12.30 14.19
C ASN A 216 15.45 10.83 14.20
N LEU A 217 15.10 10.31 13.02
CA LEU A 217 14.70 8.92 12.77
C LEU A 217 15.73 8.24 11.85
N PRO A 218 16.96 7.98 12.34
CA PRO A 218 18.07 7.56 11.47
C PRO A 218 17.92 6.16 10.89
N LYS A 219 17.06 5.31 11.46
CA LYS A 219 16.85 3.94 10.99
C LYS A 219 15.73 3.82 9.95
N LEU A 220 14.87 4.83 9.83
CA LEU A 220 13.76 4.79 8.89
C LEU A 220 14.28 4.95 7.44
N LYS A 221 14.01 3.93 6.63
CA LYS A 221 14.41 3.83 5.22
C LYS A 221 13.24 3.97 4.27
N CYS A 222 12.08 3.47 4.65
CA CYS A 222 10.88 3.49 3.81
C CYS A 222 9.71 4.12 4.58
N LEU A 223 9.15 5.18 4.02
CA LEU A 223 7.92 5.81 4.51
C LEU A 223 6.83 5.78 3.44
N THR A 224 5.68 5.25 3.80
CA THR A 224 4.42 5.46 3.08
C THR A 224 3.46 6.19 4.00
N LEU A 225 3.13 7.43 3.68
CA LEU A 225 2.19 8.26 4.42
C LEU A 225 1.01 8.61 3.51
N THR A 226 -0.18 8.25 3.97
CA THR A 226 -1.42 8.50 3.23
C THR A 226 -2.42 9.25 4.10
N SER A 227 -3.11 10.24 3.52
CA SER A 227 -4.28 10.89 4.12
C SER A 227 -5.26 11.26 3.03
N TYR A 228 -6.52 10.85 3.20
CA TYR A 228 -7.59 11.17 2.24
C TYR A 228 -8.27 12.52 2.53
N TRP A 229 -8.21 12.98 3.77
CA TRP A 229 -8.76 14.28 4.13
C TRP A 229 -7.82 15.41 3.73
N TYR A 230 -8.39 16.53 3.37
CA TYR A 230 -7.62 17.73 3.02
C TYR A 230 -6.86 18.26 4.23
N THR A 231 -5.62 18.71 4.00
CA THR A 231 -4.82 19.39 5.02
C THR A 231 -4.30 20.72 4.55
N TYR A 232 -4.29 21.71 5.47
CA TYR A 232 -3.63 22.99 5.31
C TYR A 232 -2.22 23.00 5.96
N PHE A 233 -1.86 21.92 6.64
CA PHE A 233 -0.71 21.87 7.53
C PHE A 233 0.51 21.18 6.93
N TYR A 234 0.63 21.16 5.60
CA TYR A 234 1.77 20.56 4.90
C TYR A 234 3.10 21.16 5.40
N ASN A 235 3.23 22.51 5.36
CA ASN A 235 4.47 23.19 5.75
C ASN A 235 4.78 23.03 7.25
N ASN A 236 3.76 23.02 8.10
CA ASN A 236 3.93 23.04 9.55
C ASN A 236 4.02 21.64 10.16
N ARG A 237 3.59 20.60 9.43
CA ARG A 237 3.52 19.22 9.94
C ARG A 237 4.33 18.25 9.11
N ILE A 238 4.07 18.17 7.81
CA ILE A 238 4.69 17.15 6.95
C ILE A 238 6.15 17.47 6.69
N VAL A 239 6.46 18.72 6.32
CA VAL A 239 7.84 19.13 6.04
C VAL A 239 8.77 18.90 7.25
N PRO A 240 8.44 19.35 8.48
CA PRO A 240 9.26 19.05 9.66
C PRO A 240 9.40 17.55 9.94
N LEU A 241 8.35 16.75 9.73
CA LEU A 241 8.44 15.30 9.88
C LEU A 241 9.48 14.69 8.92
N LEU A 242 9.46 15.12 7.65
CA LEU A 242 10.39 14.60 6.63
C LEU A 242 11.85 15.01 6.89
N HIS A 243 12.09 16.17 7.49
CA HIS A 243 13.42 16.59 7.92
C HIS A 243 14.08 15.68 8.96
N ARG A 244 13.29 14.89 9.69
CA ARG A 244 13.79 13.93 10.69
C ARG A 244 14.35 12.64 10.06
N MET A 245 14.11 12.41 8.76
CA MET A 245 14.31 11.12 8.08
C MET A 245 15.47 11.18 7.08
N LEU A 246 16.66 11.53 7.54
CA LEU A 246 17.84 11.78 6.70
C LEU A 246 18.32 10.56 5.87
N ASN A 247 18.00 9.35 6.32
CA ASN A 247 18.41 8.08 5.68
C ASN A 247 17.30 7.44 4.84
N LEU A 248 16.24 8.17 4.53
CA LEU A 248 15.12 7.65 3.76
C LEU A 248 15.57 7.26 2.34
N GLU A 249 15.25 6.03 1.96
CA GLU A 249 15.53 5.44 0.64
C GLU A 249 14.28 5.42 -0.24
N GLU A 250 13.10 5.20 0.35
CA GLU A 250 11.82 5.19 -0.34
C GLU A 250 10.81 6.10 0.38
N LEU A 251 10.17 6.98 -0.37
CA LEU A 251 9.12 7.88 0.13
C LEU A 251 7.88 7.77 -0.75
N THR A 252 6.74 7.47 -0.13
CA THR A 252 5.43 7.51 -0.77
C THR A 252 4.52 8.44 0.01
N LEU A 253 4.05 9.50 -0.62
CA LEU A 253 3.12 10.47 -0.04
C LEU A 253 1.84 10.53 -0.88
N PHE A 254 0.70 10.19 -0.26
CA PHE A 254 -0.63 10.39 -0.82
C PHE A 254 -1.39 11.39 0.05
N LEU A 255 -1.33 12.67 -0.29
CA LEU A 255 -1.86 13.76 0.51
C LEU A 255 -2.77 14.67 -0.33
N SER A 256 -3.91 15.04 0.23
CA SER A 256 -4.77 16.08 -0.31
C SER A 256 -4.45 17.42 0.39
N ILE A 257 -3.69 18.29 -0.28
CA ILE A 257 -3.19 19.55 0.31
C ILE A 257 -3.98 20.73 -0.23
N ILE A 258 -4.49 21.59 0.67
CA ILE A 258 -5.11 22.86 0.32
C ILE A 258 -4.18 23.99 0.70
N ARG A 259 -4.04 24.98 -0.18
CA ARG A 259 -3.28 26.21 0.03
C ARG A 259 -4.12 27.44 -0.29
N ASN A 260 -3.89 28.49 0.46
CA ASN A 260 -4.60 29.76 0.23
C ASN A 260 -4.01 30.58 -0.91
N GLU A 261 -2.70 30.47 -1.17
CA GLU A 261 -1.96 31.38 -2.05
C GLU A 261 -1.46 30.73 -3.36
N SER A 262 -1.43 29.39 -3.47
CA SER A 262 -0.99 28.69 -4.69
C SER A 262 -1.77 27.40 -4.90
N THR A 263 -2.04 27.08 -6.17
CA THR A 263 -2.82 25.87 -6.53
C THR A 263 -2.01 24.58 -6.44
N TYR A 264 -0.67 24.64 -6.46
CA TYR A 264 0.21 23.46 -6.49
C TYR A 264 1.42 23.66 -5.57
N ILE A 265 1.92 22.54 -5.05
CA ILE A 265 3.29 22.46 -4.54
C ILE A 265 4.16 22.22 -5.76
N ASP A 266 4.98 23.19 -6.14
CA ASP A 266 5.93 23.02 -7.23
C ASP A 266 7.16 22.23 -6.76
N GLY A 267 7.92 21.73 -7.71
CA GLY A 267 9.04 20.89 -7.34
C GLY A 267 10.24 21.65 -6.81
N THR A 268 10.38 22.90 -7.15
CA THR A 268 11.38 23.76 -6.56
C THR A 268 11.13 23.85 -5.06
N GLN A 269 9.87 24.02 -4.69
CA GLN A 269 9.47 24.05 -3.28
C GLN A 269 9.73 22.72 -2.58
N LEU A 270 9.29 21.58 -3.15
CA LEU A 270 9.56 20.26 -2.56
C LEU A 270 11.06 19.98 -2.41
N TYR A 271 11.86 20.44 -3.39
CA TYR A 271 13.32 20.32 -3.32
C TYR A 271 13.88 21.07 -2.11
N TYR A 272 13.50 22.34 -1.93
CA TYR A 272 13.96 23.13 -0.79
C TYR A 272 13.28 22.73 0.51
N ASP A 273 12.02 22.30 0.47
CA ASP A 273 11.29 21.91 1.67
C ASP A 273 11.94 20.72 2.37
N PHE A 274 12.36 19.65 1.66
CA PHE A 274 12.93 18.48 2.32
C PHE A 274 13.90 17.63 1.48
N LEU A 275 13.81 17.64 0.15
CA LEU A 275 14.57 16.65 -0.63
C LEU A 275 16.06 16.90 -0.68
N ILE A 276 16.48 18.16 -0.59
CA ILE A 276 17.89 18.51 -0.44
C ILE A 276 18.52 17.84 0.79
N ASN A 277 17.69 17.54 1.80
CA ASN A 277 18.11 16.94 3.07
C ASN A 277 18.03 15.40 3.08
N ILE A 278 17.49 14.76 2.02
CA ILE A 278 17.36 13.30 1.93
C ILE A 278 18.20 12.75 0.77
N PRO A 279 19.52 12.71 0.89
CA PRO A 279 20.43 12.40 -0.23
C PRO A 279 20.36 10.94 -0.68
N ARG A 280 19.80 10.03 0.13
CA ARG A 280 19.68 8.60 -0.16
C ARG A 280 18.38 8.21 -0.86
N LEU A 281 17.46 9.16 -1.05
CA LEU A 281 16.17 8.89 -1.67
C LEU A 281 16.34 8.40 -3.12
N ASN A 282 15.96 7.16 -3.39
CA ASN A 282 16.06 6.54 -4.70
C ASN A 282 14.69 6.24 -5.32
N LYS A 283 13.64 6.20 -4.50
CA LYS A 283 12.26 6.01 -4.94
C LYS A 283 11.35 7.02 -4.27
N PHE A 284 10.68 7.82 -5.09
CA PHE A 284 9.75 8.82 -4.62
C PHE A 284 8.43 8.72 -5.37
N ILE A 285 7.35 8.60 -4.64
CA ILE A 285 5.99 8.55 -5.16
C ILE A 285 5.22 9.72 -4.56
N PHE A 286 5.12 10.78 -5.34
CA PHE A 286 4.35 11.97 -5.02
C PHE A 286 4.02 12.68 -6.34
N SER A 287 3.05 13.56 -6.39
CA SER A 287 2.89 14.48 -7.50
C SER A 287 3.92 15.61 -7.41
N GLY A 288 5.14 15.37 -7.86
CA GLY A 288 6.23 16.38 -7.84
C GLY A 288 7.64 15.80 -8.02
N LEU A 289 8.60 16.40 -8.34
CA LEU A 289 9.85 16.58 -9.07
C LEU A 289 11.13 15.91 -8.52
N PHE A 290 12.09 15.35 -9.40
CA PHE A 290 13.51 15.31 -8.98
C PHE A 290 14.45 14.50 -9.87
N ASN A 291 15.75 14.87 -9.92
CA ASN A 291 16.84 14.31 -10.73
C ASN A 291 17.19 12.83 -10.49
N LYS A 292 16.88 12.28 -9.33
CA LYS A 292 17.10 10.85 -9.01
C LYS A 292 15.86 10.01 -9.22
N VAL A 293 14.68 10.61 -9.42
CA VAL A 293 13.45 9.89 -9.63
C VAL A 293 13.45 9.24 -10.99
N ARG A 294 13.25 7.93 -10.99
CA ARG A 294 13.11 7.09 -12.19
C ARG A 294 11.67 6.70 -12.44
N TRP A 295 10.84 6.72 -11.40
CA TRP A 295 9.44 6.34 -11.46
C TRP A 295 8.57 7.37 -10.75
N LEU A 296 7.59 7.93 -11.46
CA LEU A 296 6.61 8.88 -10.96
C LEU A 296 5.20 8.31 -11.12
N VAL A 297 4.44 8.33 -10.04
CA VAL A 297 2.99 8.09 -10.07
C VAL A 297 2.27 9.36 -9.70
N MET A 298 1.42 9.84 -10.59
CA MET A 298 0.61 11.04 -10.40
C MET A 298 -0.83 10.63 -10.11
N LEU A 299 -1.36 11.08 -8.99
CA LEU A 299 -2.74 10.86 -8.58
C LEU A 299 -3.31 12.15 -7.99
N ASP A 300 -4.36 12.70 -8.57
CA ASP A 300 -5.10 13.84 -8.01
C ASP A 300 -6.57 13.78 -8.45
N MET A 301 -7.43 14.45 -7.69
CA MET A 301 -8.84 14.69 -8.01
C MET A 301 -9.03 15.97 -8.86
N ARG A 302 -8.01 16.81 -8.97
CA ARG A 302 -7.99 18.01 -9.82
C ARG A 302 -7.25 17.73 -11.12
N PRO A 303 -7.64 18.38 -12.25
CA PRO A 303 -6.95 18.15 -13.51
C PRO A 303 -5.47 18.59 -13.44
N PHE A 304 -4.62 17.81 -14.07
CA PHE A 304 -3.22 18.15 -14.31
C PHE A 304 -3.12 18.99 -15.58
N GLU A 305 -2.81 20.26 -15.45
CA GLU A 305 -2.66 21.13 -16.60
C GLU A 305 -1.31 20.94 -17.31
N ASN A 306 -1.18 21.44 -18.53
CA ASN A 306 -0.01 21.23 -19.38
C ASN A 306 1.28 21.82 -18.76
N GLU A 307 1.15 22.93 -18.04
CA GLU A 307 2.24 23.58 -17.31
C GLU A 307 2.88 22.65 -16.28
N LEU A 308 2.09 21.81 -15.62
CA LEU A 308 2.59 20.81 -14.69
C LEU A 308 3.51 19.79 -15.40
N PHE A 309 3.11 19.29 -16.57
CA PHE A 309 3.95 18.34 -17.33
C PHE A 309 5.22 18.98 -17.84
N GLN A 310 5.19 20.27 -18.18
CA GLN A 310 6.38 21.05 -18.52
C GLN A 310 7.35 21.09 -17.32
N VAL A 311 6.84 21.44 -16.16
CA VAL A 311 7.61 21.44 -14.91
C VAL A 311 8.15 20.03 -14.62
N ILE A 312 7.34 19.00 -14.73
CA ILE A 312 7.76 17.60 -14.55
C ILE A 312 8.93 17.26 -15.49
N SER A 313 8.85 17.60 -16.76
CA SER A 313 9.89 17.29 -17.73
C SER A 313 11.25 17.95 -17.42
N GLN A 314 11.22 19.17 -16.90
CA GLN A 314 12.41 19.91 -16.50
C GLN A 314 13.01 19.38 -15.20
N CYS A 315 12.20 19.00 -14.28
CA CYS A 315 12.60 18.65 -12.92
C CYS A 315 12.85 17.15 -12.72
N PHE A 316 12.37 16.28 -13.66
CA PHE A 316 12.71 14.86 -13.71
C PHE A 316 13.48 14.50 -15.00
N PRO A 317 14.65 15.06 -15.26
CA PRO A 317 15.34 14.85 -16.53
C PRO A 317 15.67 13.38 -16.82
N PHE A 318 15.68 12.53 -15.81
CA PHE A 318 15.95 11.09 -15.91
C PHE A 318 14.75 10.20 -15.60
N LEU A 319 13.54 10.73 -15.69
CA LEU A 319 12.30 9.96 -15.49
C LEU A 319 12.22 8.83 -16.51
N GLN A 320 12.01 7.60 -16.02
CA GLN A 320 11.96 6.37 -16.81
C GLN A 320 10.55 5.80 -16.90
N ARG A 321 9.75 5.96 -15.85
CA ARG A 321 8.38 5.46 -15.75
C ARG A 321 7.45 6.54 -15.26
N LEU A 322 6.32 6.71 -15.93
CA LEU A 322 5.27 7.65 -15.56
C LEU A 322 3.92 6.96 -15.55
N SER A 323 3.22 7.05 -14.42
CA SER A 323 1.83 6.58 -14.30
C SER A 323 0.93 7.76 -13.94
N ILE A 324 -0.16 7.93 -14.70
CA ILE A 324 -1.14 9.00 -14.50
C ILE A 324 -2.49 8.39 -14.16
N THR A 325 -3.00 8.74 -12.97
CA THR A 325 -4.34 8.40 -12.53
C THR A 325 -5.11 9.69 -12.27
N ASN A 326 -5.87 10.13 -13.25
CA ASN A 326 -6.73 11.30 -13.16
C ASN A 326 -7.85 11.21 -14.21
N LEU A 327 -9.10 11.21 -13.74
CA LEU A 327 -10.28 11.10 -14.59
C LEU A 327 -10.87 12.46 -14.99
N GLN A 328 -10.29 13.57 -14.50
CA GLN A 328 -10.75 14.92 -14.82
C GLN A 328 -10.11 15.42 -16.12
N SER A 329 -10.94 16.07 -16.96
CA SER A 329 -10.46 16.74 -18.17
C SER A 329 -9.58 17.94 -17.85
N GLN A 330 -8.57 18.21 -18.68
CA GLN A 330 -7.79 19.45 -18.60
C GLN A 330 -8.70 20.66 -18.87
N LYS A 331 -8.58 21.73 -18.09
CA LYS A 331 -9.39 22.94 -18.26
C LYS A 331 -8.91 23.83 -19.41
N ASN A 332 -7.58 23.87 -19.63
CA ASN A 332 -6.91 24.72 -20.61
C ASN A 332 -6.49 23.92 -21.86
N ASN A 333 -7.46 23.30 -22.55
CA ASN A 333 -7.21 22.60 -23.82
C ASN A 333 -6.88 23.53 -24.99
N GLN A 334 -6.89 24.86 -24.77
CA GLN A 334 -6.61 25.84 -25.83
C GLN A 334 -5.18 26.35 -25.72
N HIS A 335 -4.29 25.80 -26.57
CA HIS A 335 -3.04 26.41 -27.03
C HIS A 335 -1.94 26.69 -25.98
N SER A 336 -1.55 25.71 -25.19
CA SER A 336 -0.19 25.74 -24.67
C SER A 336 0.75 25.32 -25.80
N SER A 337 1.48 26.30 -26.36
CA SER A 337 2.45 26.11 -27.45
C SER A 337 3.76 25.48 -26.99
N THR A 338 3.84 25.01 -25.75
CA THR A 338 5.07 24.48 -25.17
C THR A 338 5.20 22.98 -25.44
N PHE A 339 6.17 22.65 -26.27
CA PHE A 339 6.58 21.29 -26.57
C PHE A 339 7.32 20.68 -25.38
N ILE A 340 6.89 19.52 -24.91
CA ILE A 340 7.41 18.84 -23.74
C ILE A 340 8.27 17.65 -24.17
N THR A 341 9.42 17.43 -23.55
CA THR A 341 10.30 16.29 -23.85
C THR A 341 10.62 15.50 -22.60
N PHE A 342 10.40 14.17 -22.65
CA PHE A 342 10.84 13.23 -21.63
C PHE A 342 11.92 12.30 -22.22
N PRO A 343 13.21 12.67 -22.13
CA PRO A 343 14.27 12.01 -22.91
C PRO A 343 14.55 10.58 -22.48
N HIS A 344 14.21 10.19 -21.25
CA HIS A 344 14.49 8.86 -20.70
C HIS A 344 13.27 8.02 -20.39
N LEU A 345 12.04 8.53 -20.65
CA LEU A 345 10.81 7.83 -20.38
C LEU A 345 10.66 6.64 -21.33
N PHE A 346 10.63 5.42 -20.78
CA PHE A 346 10.42 4.21 -21.56
C PHE A 346 9.09 3.50 -21.24
N GLU A 347 8.50 3.75 -20.07
CA GLU A 347 7.23 3.15 -19.63
C GLU A 347 6.21 4.23 -19.26
N LEU A 348 5.02 4.15 -19.87
CA LEU A 348 3.93 5.10 -19.68
C LEU A 348 2.64 4.34 -19.35
N ASP A 349 2.06 4.60 -18.17
CA ASP A 349 0.79 4.03 -17.74
C ASP A 349 -0.29 5.12 -17.72
N LEU A 350 -1.23 5.01 -18.64
CA LEU A 350 -2.40 5.91 -18.84
C LEU A 350 -3.73 5.17 -18.62
N LYS A 351 -3.72 4.00 -18.01
CA LYS A 351 -4.90 3.14 -17.83
C LYS A 351 -6.06 3.83 -17.10
N ARG A 352 -5.76 4.74 -16.18
CA ARG A 352 -6.74 5.52 -15.40
C ARG A 352 -6.65 7.02 -15.69
N ALA A 353 -6.18 7.38 -16.88
CA ALA A 353 -6.06 8.75 -17.32
C ALA A 353 -7.25 9.18 -18.18
N HIS A 354 -7.70 10.44 -18.03
CA HIS A 354 -8.65 11.05 -18.95
C HIS A 354 -8.06 11.10 -20.37
N ILE A 355 -8.91 11.13 -21.38
CA ILE A 355 -8.50 11.15 -22.81
C ILE A 355 -7.53 12.29 -23.13
N ASP A 356 -7.66 13.45 -22.49
CA ASP A 356 -6.80 14.61 -22.72
C ASP A 356 -5.33 14.31 -22.43
N TYR A 357 -5.05 13.52 -21.37
CA TYR A 357 -3.68 13.09 -21.08
C TYR A 357 -3.15 12.09 -22.11
N VAL A 358 -4.02 11.26 -22.66
CA VAL A 358 -3.63 10.35 -23.73
C VAL A 358 -3.25 11.14 -24.99
N VAL A 359 -4.03 12.14 -25.36
CA VAL A 359 -3.71 13.07 -26.45
C VAL A 359 -2.41 13.83 -26.16
N GLN A 360 -2.23 14.32 -24.92
CA GLN A 360 -1.02 15.03 -24.52
C GLN A 360 0.25 14.21 -24.73
N PHE A 361 0.24 12.92 -24.36
CA PHE A 361 1.44 12.07 -24.39
C PHE A 361 1.62 11.29 -25.69
N LEU A 362 0.55 10.94 -26.41
CA LEU A 362 0.69 10.17 -27.63
C LEU A 362 0.84 11.03 -28.89
N PHE A 363 0.41 12.30 -28.88
CA PHE A 363 0.58 13.15 -30.04
C PHE A 363 1.96 13.79 -30.08
N ASP A 364 2.71 13.48 -31.13
CA ASP A 364 4.09 13.93 -31.33
C ASP A 364 4.25 15.47 -31.32
N LYS A 365 3.20 16.20 -31.66
CA LYS A 365 3.21 17.68 -31.61
C LYS A 365 3.13 18.25 -30.20
N ASN A 366 2.68 17.46 -29.21
CA ASN A 366 2.52 17.90 -27.83
C ASN A 366 3.69 17.45 -26.94
N THR A 367 4.11 16.19 -27.09
CA THR A 367 5.13 15.60 -26.22
C THR A 367 6.07 14.69 -27.02
N SER A 368 7.36 14.87 -26.83
CA SER A 368 8.41 14.00 -27.38
C SER A 368 8.75 12.89 -26.40
N LEU A 369 8.57 11.65 -26.82
CA LEU A 369 8.88 10.42 -26.09
C LEU A 369 9.88 9.56 -26.89
N PRO A 370 11.18 9.93 -26.95
CA PRO A 370 12.13 9.25 -27.85
C PRO A 370 12.39 7.80 -27.48
N ARG A 371 12.22 7.41 -26.21
CA ARG A 371 12.55 6.08 -25.70
C ARG A 371 11.35 5.26 -25.23
N VAL A 372 10.13 5.73 -25.44
CA VAL A 372 8.94 5.00 -24.98
C VAL A 372 8.81 3.67 -25.72
N THR A 373 8.71 2.58 -24.96
CA THR A 373 8.56 1.21 -25.47
C THR A 373 7.46 0.43 -24.79
N HIS A 374 7.00 0.87 -23.61
CA HIS A 374 5.96 0.22 -22.84
C HIS A 374 4.80 1.19 -22.63
N LEU A 375 3.59 0.77 -23.01
CA LEU A 375 2.37 1.55 -22.87
C LEU A 375 1.29 0.69 -22.20
N THR A 376 0.73 1.20 -21.11
CA THR A 376 -0.47 0.64 -20.47
C THR A 376 -1.62 1.61 -20.65
N ILE A 377 -2.74 1.17 -21.25
CA ILE A 377 -3.84 2.04 -21.61
C ILE A 377 -5.16 1.25 -21.71
N ARG A 378 -6.31 1.95 -21.67
CA ARG A 378 -7.62 1.38 -21.98
C ARG A 378 -7.83 1.34 -23.49
N TYR A 379 -8.40 0.23 -23.98
CA TYR A 379 -8.65 0.06 -25.41
C TYR A 379 -9.54 1.15 -26.00
N GLU A 380 -10.66 1.46 -25.34
CA GLU A 380 -11.59 2.48 -25.78
C GLU A 380 -10.91 3.84 -26.01
N THR A 381 -10.11 4.27 -25.02
CA THR A 381 -9.39 5.55 -25.10
C THR A 381 -8.35 5.54 -26.22
N LEU A 382 -7.64 4.44 -26.38
CA LEU A 382 -6.67 4.26 -27.45
C LEU A 382 -7.35 4.32 -28.84
N ALA A 383 -8.45 3.59 -29.01
CA ALA A 383 -9.20 3.56 -30.25
C ALA A 383 -9.77 4.95 -30.65
N ILE A 384 -10.26 5.72 -29.67
CA ILE A 384 -10.77 7.08 -29.90
C ILE A 384 -9.62 8.01 -30.33
N VAL A 385 -8.50 8.03 -29.58
CA VAL A 385 -7.37 8.94 -29.86
C VAL A 385 -6.70 8.62 -31.19
N THR A 386 -6.59 7.35 -31.52
CA THR A 386 -6.01 6.90 -32.79
C THR A 386 -7.01 6.91 -33.96
N GLN A 387 -8.27 7.28 -33.70
CA GLN A 387 -9.38 7.22 -34.69
C GLN A 387 -9.42 5.84 -35.40
N GLY A 388 -9.45 4.78 -34.62
CA GLY A 388 -9.41 3.41 -35.12
C GLY A 388 -8.11 3.05 -35.84
N PHE A 389 -6.98 3.57 -35.36
CA PHE A 389 -5.61 3.33 -35.89
C PHE A 389 -5.37 3.95 -37.28
N THR A 390 -5.96 5.16 -37.50
CA THR A 390 -5.78 5.91 -38.74
C THR A 390 -5.19 7.30 -38.54
N ASN A 391 -5.16 7.81 -37.28
CA ASN A 391 -4.68 9.16 -36.97
C ASN A 391 -3.15 9.22 -36.94
N ASP A 392 -2.56 9.95 -37.86
CA ASP A 392 -1.09 10.06 -37.97
C ASP A 392 -0.45 10.84 -36.79
N ALA A 393 -1.21 11.65 -36.05
CA ALA A 393 -0.68 12.46 -34.94
C ALA A 393 -0.11 11.64 -33.78
N ALA A 394 -0.51 10.39 -33.58
CA ALA A 394 0.00 9.49 -32.57
C ALA A 394 0.87 8.35 -33.15
N ARG A 395 1.00 8.29 -34.48
CA ARG A 395 1.62 7.16 -35.18
C ARG A 395 3.09 6.99 -34.83
N LEU A 396 3.85 8.08 -34.77
CA LEU A 396 5.29 8.04 -34.49
C LEU A 396 5.58 7.54 -33.07
N THR A 397 4.78 7.95 -32.09
CA THR A 397 4.88 7.46 -30.71
C THR A 397 4.44 6.00 -30.61
N CYS A 398 3.30 5.63 -31.20
CA CYS A 398 2.78 4.25 -31.18
C CYS A 398 3.70 3.25 -31.91
N ALA A 399 4.36 3.65 -32.97
CA ALA A 399 5.31 2.77 -33.70
C ALA A 399 6.53 2.35 -32.88
N LYS A 400 6.88 3.09 -31.81
CA LYS A 400 8.00 2.74 -30.89
C LYS A 400 7.61 1.73 -29.83
N ILE A 401 6.31 1.47 -29.61
CA ILE A 401 5.81 0.62 -28.54
C ILE A 401 6.13 -0.84 -28.86
N ARG A 402 6.84 -1.50 -27.95
CA ARG A 402 7.21 -2.93 -27.99
C ARG A 402 6.39 -3.79 -27.04
N CYS A 403 5.81 -3.17 -26.00
CA CYS A 403 4.95 -3.83 -25.05
C CYS A 403 3.71 -2.96 -24.83
N LEU A 404 2.55 -3.46 -25.28
CA LEU A 404 1.28 -2.81 -25.10
C LEU A 404 0.41 -3.64 -24.15
N VAL A 405 0.06 -3.06 -23.00
CA VAL A 405 -0.84 -3.67 -22.01
C VAL A 405 -2.21 -3.01 -22.13
N VAL A 406 -3.15 -3.77 -22.64
CA VAL A 406 -4.56 -3.39 -22.70
C VAL A 406 -5.34 -4.28 -21.74
N LYS A 407 -6.07 -3.70 -20.81
CA LYS A 407 -6.72 -4.47 -19.74
C LYS A 407 -7.95 -5.23 -20.20
N GLU A 408 -8.65 -4.67 -21.19
CA GLU A 408 -9.86 -5.25 -21.76
C GLU A 408 -9.49 -6.23 -22.89
N SER A 409 -10.27 -7.32 -23.03
CA SER A 409 -10.19 -8.16 -24.21
C SER A 409 -10.70 -7.40 -25.43
N PHE A 410 -9.94 -7.33 -26.49
CA PHE A 410 -10.33 -6.66 -27.74
C PHE A 410 -9.98 -7.48 -28.96
N VAL A 411 -10.75 -7.29 -30.03
CA VAL A 411 -10.41 -7.85 -31.33
C VAL A 411 -9.48 -6.86 -32.04
N ARG A 412 -8.32 -7.32 -32.47
CA ARG A 412 -7.33 -6.47 -33.17
C ARG A 412 -7.85 -6.05 -34.54
N PRO A 413 -8.03 -4.73 -34.79
CA PRO A 413 -8.40 -4.24 -36.12
C PRO A 413 -7.28 -4.51 -37.15
N GLU A 414 -7.63 -4.54 -38.43
CA GLU A 414 -6.69 -4.80 -39.53
C GLU A 414 -5.47 -3.86 -39.53
N LYS A 415 -5.70 -2.57 -39.25
CA LYS A 415 -4.67 -1.54 -39.22
C LYS A 415 -3.83 -1.51 -37.93
N PHE A 416 -4.17 -2.32 -36.92
CA PHE A 416 -3.52 -2.30 -35.62
C PHE A 416 -2.01 -2.58 -35.71
N LEU A 417 -1.62 -3.66 -36.38
CA LEU A 417 -0.20 -4.06 -36.49
C LEU A 417 0.62 -3.06 -37.33
N SER A 418 0.01 -2.45 -38.36
CA SER A 418 0.70 -1.41 -39.15
C SER A 418 0.90 -0.11 -38.35
N TYR A 419 0.08 0.09 -37.33
CA TYR A 419 0.14 1.27 -36.46
C TYR A 419 1.16 1.08 -35.33
N PHE A 420 1.27 -0.15 -34.80
CA PHE A 420 2.23 -0.58 -33.78
C PHE A 420 3.30 -1.48 -34.42
N SER A 421 4.13 -0.93 -35.28
CA SER A 421 5.07 -1.70 -36.08
C SER A 421 6.20 -2.39 -35.30
N SER A 422 6.35 -2.08 -34.02
CA SER A 422 7.39 -2.67 -33.14
C SER A 422 6.84 -3.68 -32.10
N LEU A 423 5.51 -3.98 -32.12
CA LEU A 423 4.87 -4.96 -31.23
C LEU A 423 5.21 -6.40 -31.59
#